data_fe4156a7cec1618227dcb958d7ccd708
#
_entry.id   fe4156a7cec1618227dcb958d7ccd708
#
_cell.length_a   1.000
_cell.length_b   1.000
_cell.length_c   1.000
_cell.angle_alpha   90.00
_cell.angle_beta   90.00
_cell.angle_gamma   90.00
#
_symmetry.space_group_name_H-M   'P 1'
#
loop_
_entity.id
_entity.type
_entity.pdbx_description
1 polymer ?
#
loop_
_entity_poly.entity_id
_entity_poly.type
_entity_poly.pdbx_seq_one_letter_code
_entity_poly.pdbx_strand_id
1 'polypeptide(L)'
;MSIQTELTRITNAKAAIKTAIEGKGVTVPAGTLLDGMAALIESIEAGGGGFQVALGTFTPAETRALNTLPPLSIEHNAGFTPDVFIFYKTEASTYDMIAISAKGRILWGDGNTSNYNCYVMCKGSQSMGEGNLKAYPLTGEVAYIRSHITNHKVTAGQEYRWIAIGGIL
;
A
#
# COMPACT_ATOMS: atom_id res chain seq x y z
N MET A 1 -5.68 -27.00 -45.28
CA MET A 1 -6.43 -26.39 -44.14
C MET A 1 -7.60 -25.64 -44.74
N SER A 2 -8.82 -25.77 -44.21
CA SER A 2 -9.98 -25.07 -44.77
C SER A 2 -10.12 -23.65 -44.20
N ILE A 3 -10.69 -22.74 -44.98
CA ILE A 3 -11.00 -21.38 -44.53
C ILE A 3 -11.84 -21.40 -43.24
N GLN A 4 -12.79 -22.33 -43.14
CA GLN A 4 -13.64 -22.52 -41.96
C GLN A 4 -12.85 -22.88 -40.71
N THR A 5 -11.83 -23.74 -40.85
CA THR A 5 -10.94 -24.12 -39.73
C THR A 5 -10.16 -22.92 -39.23
N GLU A 6 -9.64 -22.06 -40.13
CA GLU A 6 -8.90 -20.84 -39.73
C GLU A 6 -9.81 -19.79 -39.10
N LEU A 7 -11.01 -19.58 -39.59
CA LEU A 7 -11.98 -18.69 -38.96
C LEU A 7 -12.33 -19.12 -37.54
N THR A 8 -12.54 -20.43 -37.34
CA THR A 8 -12.78 -20.98 -35.99
C THR A 8 -11.58 -20.74 -35.07
N ARG A 9 -10.34 -20.95 -35.57
CA ARG A 9 -9.10 -20.74 -34.80
C ARG A 9 -8.95 -19.25 -34.38
N ILE A 10 -9.21 -18.33 -35.30
CA ILE A 10 -9.14 -16.86 -35.02
C ILE A 10 -10.20 -16.47 -33.99
N THR A 11 -11.42 -16.96 -34.10
CA THR A 11 -12.51 -16.70 -33.17
C THR A 11 -12.16 -17.18 -31.75
N ASN A 12 -11.61 -18.40 -31.63
CA ASN A 12 -11.18 -18.92 -30.33
C ASN A 12 -10.01 -18.15 -29.76
N ALA A 13 -9.03 -17.75 -30.56
CA ALA A 13 -7.90 -16.93 -30.14
C ALA A 13 -8.37 -15.56 -29.62
N LYS A 14 -9.32 -14.91 -30.33
CA LYS A 14 -9.91 -13.65 -29.91
C LYS A 14 -10.62 -13.79 -28.55
N ALA A 15 -11.40 -14.86 -28.36
CA ALA A 15 -12.06 -15.13 -27.09
C ALA A 15 -11.06 -15.33 -25.94
N ALA A 16 -9.97 -16.05 -26.18
CA ALA A 16 -8.90 -16.27 -25.20
C ALA A 16 -8.19 -14.95 -24.82
N ILE A 17 -7.88 -14.11 -25.80
CA ILE A 17 -7.28 -12.79 -25.57
C ILE A 17 -8.23 -11.92 -24.74
N LYS A 18 -9.53 -11.88 -25.07
CA LYS A 18 -10.54 -11.16 -24.28
C LYS A 18 -10.52 -11.62 -22.82
N THR A 19 -10.61 -12.91 -22.56
CA THR A 19 -10.58 -13.49 -21.20
C THR A 19 -9.29 -13.11 -20.46
N ALA A 20 -8.14 -13.11 -21.15
CA ALA A 20 -6.86 -12.73 -20.54
C ALA A 20 -6.81 -11.25 -20.15
N ILE A 21 -7.36 -10.34 -20.98
CA ILE A 21 -7.45 -8.91 -20.70
C ILE A 21 -8.39 -8.66 -19.50
N GLU A 22 -9.57 -9.30 -19.51
CA GLU A 22 -10.56 -9.18 -18.43
C GLU A 22 -10.02 -9.75 -17.10
N GLY A 23 -9.23 -10.82 -17.16
CA GLY A 23 -8.52 -11.37 -16.00
C GLY A 23 -7.45 -10.44 -15.41
N LYS A 24 -7.08 -9.38 -16.15
CA LYS A 24 -6.21 -8.29 -15.68
C LYS A 24 -6.96 -7.05 -15.21
N GLY A 25 -8.29 -7.14 -15.08
CA GLY A 25 -9.13 -6.04 -14.57
C GLY A 25 -9.53 -5.00 -15.63
N VAL A 26 -9.18 -5.19 -16.88
CA VAL A 26 -9.58 -4.28 -17.98
C VAL A 26 -10.85 -4.82 -18.64
N THR A 27 -11.89 -3.99 -18.69
CA THR A 27 -13.16 -4.37 -19.35
C THR A 27 -13.01 -4.33 -20.86
N VAL A 28 -13.36 -5.43 -21.55
CA VAL A 28 -13.38 -5.51 -23.00
C VAL A 28 -14.81 -5.24 -23.51
N PRO A 29 -15.10 -4.08 -24.13
CA PRO A 29 -16.44 -3.76 -24.65
C PRO A 29 -16.96 -4.83 -25.62
N ALA A 30 -18.27 -5.04 -25.64
CA ALA A 30 -18.90 -5.93 -26.59
C ALA A 30 -18.63 -5.45 -28.03
N GLY A 31 -18.30 -6.39 -28.92
CA GLY A 31 -18.00 -6.06 -30.30
C GLY A 31 -16.58 -5.58 -30.59
N THR A 32 -15.69 -5.44 -29.58
CA THR A 32 -14.28 -5.09 -29.81
C THR A 32 -13.64 -6.01 -30.84
N LEU A 33 -13.03 -5.44 -31.87
CA LEU A 33 -12.26 -6.15 -32.88
C LEU A 33 -10.83 -6.44 -32.40
N LEU A 34 -10.08 -7.28 -33.12
CA LEU A 34 -8.71 -7.64 -32.73
C LEU A 34 -7.75 -6.44 -32.67
N ASP A 35 -7.88 -5.50 -33.58
CA ASP A 35 -7.13 -4.25 -33.61
C ASP A 35 -7.40 -3.36 -32.40
N GLY A 36 -8.66 -3.32 -31.94
CA GLY A 36 -9.05 -2.61 -30.72
C GLY A 36 -8.53 -3.25 -29.43
N MET A 37 -8.11 -4.52 -29.45
CA MET A 37 -7.54 -5.19 -28.28
C MET A 37 -6.12 -4.71 -27.95
N ALA A 38 -5.37 -4.19 -28.92
CA ALA A 38 -4.02 -3.67 -28.68
C ALA A 38 -4.04 -2.52 -27.65
N ALA A 39 -4.92 -1.53 -27.85
CA ALA A 39 -5.06 -0.42 -26.91
C ALA A 39 -5.53 -0.87 -25.51
N LEU A 40 -6.37 -1.90 -25.43
CA LEU A 40 -6.78 -2.48 -24.13
C LEU A 40 -5.63 -3.20 -23.44
N ILE A 41 -4.76 -3.88 -24.19
CA ILE A 41 -3.55 -4.51 -23.64
C ILE A 41 -2.58 -3.44 -23.12
N GLU A 42 -2.40 -2.34 -23.83
CA GLU A 42 -1.58 -1.19 -23.41
C GLU A 42 -2.15 -0.52 -22.15
N SER A 43 -3.47 -0.56 -21.95
CA SER A 43 -4.12 -0.04 -20.75
C SER A 43 -4.02 -0.98 -19.54
N ILE A 44 -3.54 -2.23 -19.71
CA ILE A 44 -3.24 -3.10 -18.60
C ILE A 44 -2.05 -2.52 -17.85
N GLU A 45 -2.32 -1.97 -16.67
CA GLU A 45 -1.23 -1.52 -15.81
C GLU A 45 -0.31 -2.71 -15.50
N ALA A 46 0.99 -2.52 -15.71
CA ALA A 46 2.00 -3.54 -15.48
C ALA A 46 1.96 -3.96 -14.00
N GLY A 47 1.39 -5.12 -13.74
CA GLY A 47 1.13 -5.65 -12.39
C GLY A 47 -0.36 -5.61 -12.02
N GLY A 48 -1.19 -6.42 -12.68
CA GLY A 48 -2.63 -6.55 -12.35
C GLY A 48 -2.86 -6.88 -10.87
N GLY A 49 -3.38 -5.92 -10.12
CA GLY A 49 -3.33 -5.81 -8.68
C GLY A 49 -2.14 -4.90 -8.29
N GLY A 50 -2.04 -3.72 -8.94
CA GLY A 50 -0.83 -2.91 -9.01
C GLY A 50 -0.21 -2.59 -7.66
N PHE A 51 1.00 -3.06 -7.48
CA PHE A 51 1.89 -2.58 -6.43
C PHE A 51 1.97 -1.06 -6.54
N GLN A 52 1.34 -0.37 -5.60
CA GLN A 52 1.24 1.08 -5.57
C GLN A 52 2.19 1.63 -4.53
N VAL A 53 2.90 2.71 -4.86
CA VAL A 53 3.81 3.38 -3.93
C VAL A 53 3.56 4.87 -3.99
N ALA A 54 3.39 5.49 -2.83
CA ALA A 54 3.38 6.93 -2.67
C ALA A 54 4.38 7.34 -1.59
N LEU A 55 4.94 8.54 -1.74
CA LEU A 55 5.97 9.09 -0.86
C LEU A 55 5.57 10.50 -0.44
N GLY A 56 5.97 10.91 0.76
CA GLY A 56 5.77 12.28 1.20
C GLY A 56 6.47 12.59 2.51
N THR A 57 6.15 13.76 3.03
CA THR A 57 6.70 14.27 4.28
C THR A 57 5.60 14.63 5.27
N PHE A 58 5.95 14.68 6.53
CA PHE A 58 5.10 15.11 7.63
C PHE A 58 5.93 15.88 8.66
N THR A 59 5.45 17.05 9.04
CA THR A 59 6.08 17.87 10.08
C THR A 59 5.06 18.09 11.21
N PRO A 60 5.25 17.48 12.39
CA PRO A 60 4.32 17.67 13.49
C PRO A 60 4.38 19.10 14.02
N ALA A 61 3.21 19.69 14.29
CA ALA A 61 3.10 21.01 14.88
C ALA A 61 3.51 21.03 16.37
N GLU A 62 3.39 19.88 17.04
CA GLU A 62 3.73 19.72 18.46
C GLU A 62 4.51 18.43 18.73
N THR A 63 5.30 18.44 19.79
CA THR A 63 5.97 17.22 20.28
C THR A 63 4.93 16.31 20.91
N ARG A 64 4.86 15.05 20.45
CA ARG A 64 3.85 14.10 20.90
C ARG A 64 4.43 12.72 21.18
N ALA A 65 4.11 12.18 22.34
CA ALA A 65 4.41 10.80 22.68
C ALA A 65 3.51 9.83 21.88
N LEU A 66 4.10 8.75 21.39
CA LEU A 66 3.39 7.74 20.55
C LEU A 66 2.62 6.70 21.36
N ASN A 67 2.78 6.69 22.70
CA ASN A 67 2.04 5.80 23.60
C ASN A 67 0.68 6.37 24.05
N THR A 68 0.30 7.55 23.54
CA THR A 68 -0.97 8.21 23.88
C THR A 68 -2.10 7.85 22.92
N LEU A 69 -3.35 8.03 23.34
CA LEU A 69 -4.54 7.92 22.52
C LEU A 69 -5.17 9.31 22.29
N PRO A 70 -5.75 9.56 21.13
CA PRO A 70 -5.74 8.71 19.92
C PRO A 70 -4.32 8.54 19.37
N PRO A 71 -4.03 7.57 18.49
CA PRO A 71 -2.73 7.46 17.81
C PRO A 71 -2.35 8.73 17.06
N LEU A 72 -1.07 8.89 16.74
CA LEU A 72 -0.64 9.92 15.80
C LEU A 72 -1.26 9.63 14.44
N SER A 73 -2.02 10.57 13.89
CA SER A 73 -2.55 10.52 12.53
C SER A 73 -1.63 11.26 11.57
N ILE A 74 -1.42 10.69 10.39
CA ILE A 74 -0.64 11.25 9.30
C ILE A 74 -1.53 11.28 8.06
N GLU A 75 -1.90 12.46 7.62
CA GLU A 75 -2.61 12.66 6.36
C GLU A 75 -1.62 12.51 5.22
N HIS A 76 -1.80 11.46 4.42
CA HIS A 76 -0.87 11.13 3.34
C HIS A 76 -1.49 11.26 1.95
N ASN A 77 -2.82 11.18 1.82
CA ASN A 77 -3.55 11.36 0.56
C ASN A 77 -2.93 10.59 -0.62
N ALA A 78 -2.54 9.35 -0.40
CA ALA A 78 -1.85 8.52 -1.40
C ALA A 78 -2.73 8.13 -2.59
N GLY A 79 -4.07 8.29 -2.46
CA GLY A 79 -5.04 7.91 -3.49
C GLY A 79 -5.40 6.42 -3.50
N PHE A 80 -4.78 5.63 -2.64
CA PHE A 80 -5.07 4.21 -2.44
C PHE A 80 -4.92 3.83 -0.97
N THR A 81 -5.60 2.76 -0.53
CA THR A 81 -5.46 2.24 0.83
C THR A 81 -4.17 1.43 0.94
N PRO A 82 -3.19 1.86 1.75
CA PRO A 82 -1.95 1.12 1.89
C PRO A 82 -2.16 -0.22 2.61
N ASP A 83 -1.40 -1.22 2.22
CA ASP A 83 -1.22 -2.45 2.99
C ASP A 83 -0.11 -2.27 4.04
N VAL A 84 0.88 -1.44 3.70
CA VAL A 84 2.00 -1.05 4.56
C VAL A 84 2.21 0.45 4.49
N PHE A 85 2.41 1.07 5.64
CA PHE A 85 2.80 2.47 5.76
C PHE A 85 4.07 2.55 6.61
N ILE A 86 5.13 3.09 6.03
CA ILE A 86 6.43 3.30 6.70
C ILE A 86 6.56 4.79 6.99
N PHE A 87 6.87 5.11 8.23
CA PHE A 87 7.08 6.47 8.69
C PHE A 87 8.44 6.55 9.38
N TYR A 88 9.28 7.49 8.96
CA TYR A 88 10.66 7.51 9.43
C TYR A 88 11.27 8.91 9.44
N LYS A 89 12.27 9.07 10.29
CA LYS A 89 13.18 10.21 10.28
C LYS A 89 14.61 9.69 10.15
N THR A 90 15.39 10.36 9.33
CA THR A 90 16.83 10.11 9.21
C THR A 90 17.60 11.29 9.75
N GLU A 91 18.58 11.02 10.61
CA GLU A 91 19.71 11.92 10.86
C GLU A 91 20.86 11.55 9.96
N ALA A 92 21.83 12.42 9.74
CA ALA A 92 22.88 12.39 8.69
C ALA A 92 23.46 11.00 8.30
N SER A 93 23.43 10.00 9.17
CA SER A 93 23.94 8.65 8.89
C SER A 93 23.12 7.52 9.55
N THR A 94 22.08 7.84 10.33
CA THR A 94 21.31 6.83 11.08
C THR A 94 19.83 7.18 11.12
N TYR A 95 18.98 6.16 11.25
CA TYR A 95 17.57 6.37 11.53
C TYR A 95 17.40 6.85 12.97
N ASP A 96 16.75 7.99 13.14
CA ASP A 96 16.32 8.49 14.44
C ASP A 96 15.05 7.76 14.90
N MET A 97 14.13 7.54 13.98
CA MET A 97 12.93 6.77 14.21
C MET A 97 12.50 6.07 12.92
N ILE A 98 12.00 4.86 13.04
CA ILE A 98 11.25 4.16 12.01
C ILE A 98 10.00 3.54 12.62
N ALA A 99 8.86 3.75 11.99
CA ALA A 99 7.59 3.12 12.33
C ALA A 99 7.03 2.42 11.10
N ILE A 100 6.52 1.22 11.28
CA ILE A 100 5.88 0.44 10.23
C ILE A 100 4.48 0.09 10.72
N SER A 101 3.46 0.63 10.05
CA SER A 101 2.07 0.26 10.25
C SER A 101 1.61 -0.60 9.08
N ALA A 102 1.08 -1.79 9.36
CA ALA A 102 0.67 -2.71 8.31
C ALA A 102 -0.49 -3.59 8.74
N LYS A 103 -1.19 -4.18 7.74
CA LYS A 103 -2.18 -5.22 7.98
C LYS A 103 -1.52 -6.41 8.69
N GLY A 104 -2.22 -7.00 9.68
CA GLY A 104 -1.67 -8.04 10.55
C GLY A 104 -1.12 -9.25 9.80
N ARG A 105 -1.71 -9.60 8.66
CA ARG A 105 -1.22 -10.69 7.81
C ARG A 105 0.18 -10.46 7.26
N ILE A 106 0.59 -9.21 7.05
CA ILE A 106 1.92 -8.87 6.51
C ILE A 106 2.98 -9.01 7.58
N LEU A 107 2.71 -8.51 8.81
CA LEU A 107 3.72 -8.44 9.86
C LEU A 107 3.77 -9.69 10.75
N TRP A 108 2.63 -10.37 10.98
CA TRP A 108 2.57 -11.49 11.94
C TRP A 108 1.96 -12.77 11.38
N GLY A 109 1.43 -12.79 10.18
CA GLY A 109 0.82 -13.98 9.61
C GLY A 109 -0.40 -14.50 10.40
N ASP A 110 -1.06 -13.65 11.21
CA ASP A 110 -2.20 -14.02 12.05
C ASP A 110 -3.47 -14.38 11.27
N GLY A 111 -3.40 -14.31 9.94
CA GLY A 111 -4.51 -14.58 9.03
C GLY A 111 -5.60 -13.52 9.04
N ASN A 112 -5.52 -12.53 9.93
CA ASN A 112 -6.55 -11.50 10.09
C ASN A 112 -6.22 -10.27 9.24
N THR A 113 -6.88 -10.14 8.10
CA THR A 113 -6.73 -9.01 7.17
C THR A 113 -7.33 -7.70 7.68
N SER A 114 -8.11 -7.75 8.76
CA SER A 114 -8.81 -6.59 9.33
C SER A 114 -8.04 -5.91 10.46
N ASN A 115 -6.99 -6.53 10.97
CA ASN A 115 -6.16 -5.93 12.01
C ASN A 115 -4.99 -5.15 11.41
N TYR A 116 -4.69 -4.02 12.03
CA TYR A 116 -3.52 -3.22 11.74
C TYR A 116 -2.64 -3.17 12.98
N ASN A 117 -1.36 -3.38 12.79
CA ASN A 117 -0.34 -3.29 13.83
C ASN A 117 0.70 -2.25 13.45
N CYS A 118 1.27 -1.59 14.45
CA CYS A 118 2.33 -0.62 14.25
C CYS A 118 3.53 -1.02 15.12
N TYR A 119 4.70 -0.98 14.52
CA TYR A 119 5.98 -1.18 15.19
C TYR A 119 6.81 0.08 15.07
N VAL A 120 7.37 0.53 16.18
CA VAL A 120 8.18 1.75 16.25
C VAL A 120 9.52 1.42 16.91
N MET A 121 10.59 1.80 16.24
CA MET A 121 11.94 1.82 16.78
C MET A 121 12.47 3.25 16.76
N CYS A 122 13.10 3.66 17.86
CA CYS A 122 13.77 4.96 17.97
C CYS A 122 15.24 4.78 18.33
N LYS A 123 16.08 5.72 17.88
CA LYS A 123 17.49 5.78 18.25
C LYS A 123 17.65 5.79 19.77
N GLY A 124 18.53 4.91 20.28
CA GLY A 124 18.75 4.77 21.72
C GLY A 124 17.73 3.90 22.44
N SER A 125 16.66 3.45 21.78
CA SER A 125 15.75 2.45 22.33
C SER A 125 16.24 1.06 21.97
N GLN A 126 16.42 0.19 22.97
CA GLN A 126 16.75 -1.22 22.75
C GLN A 126 15.49 -2.08 22.52
N SER A 127 14.31 -1.48 22.61
CA SER A 127 13.03 -2.17 22.49
C SER A 127 12.26 -1.67 21.29
N MET A 128 11.67 -2.59 20.56
CA MET A 128 10.68 -2.29 19.56
C MET A 128 9.33 -2.04 20.24
N GLY A 129 8.74 -0.87 20.01
CA GLY A 129 7.42 -0.53 20.52
C GLY A 129 6.32 -1.06 19.60
N GLU A 130 5.43 -1.86 20.14
CA GLU A 130 4.25 -2.35 19.45
C GLU A 130 3.03 -1.46 19.75
N GLY A 131 2.17 -1.25 18.77
CA GLY A 131 0.92 -0.53 18.93
C GLY A 131 -0.23 -1.24 18.21
N ASN A 132 -1.27 -1.59 18.94
CA ASN A 132 -2.50 -2.14 18.37
C ASN A 132 -3.31 -1.00 17.72
N LEU A 133 -3.60 -1.12 16.42
CA LEU A 133 -4.34 -0.17 15.61
C LEU A 133 -5.70 -0.71 15.13
N LYS A 134 -6.25 -1.74 15.76
CA LYS A 134 -7.50 -2.38 15.32
C LYS A 134 -8.64 -1.38 15.07
N ALA A 135 -8.74 -0.33 15.88
CA ALA A 135 -9.74 0.73 15.75
C ALA A 135 -9.31 1.88 14.81
N TYR A 136 -8.12 1.81 14.25
CA TYR A 136 -7.50 2.87 13.45
C TYR A 136 -6.89 2.28 12.17
N PRO A 137 -7.75 1.85 11.21
CA PRO A 137 -7.27 1.23 9.97
C PRO A 137 -6.52 2.24 9.10
N LEU A 138 -5.60 1.74 8.29
CA LEU A 138 -5.03 2.51 7.19
C LEU A 138 -6.15 2.80 6.17
N THR A 139 -6.21 4.03 5.71
CA THR A 139 -7.14 4.46 4.65
C THR A 139 -6.38 5.05 3.47
N GLY A 140 -7.07 5.45 2.41
CA GLY A 140 -6.46 6.16 1.28
C GLY A 140 -5.96 7.56 1.64
N GLU A 141 -6.35 8.10 2.78
CA GLU A 141 -6.06 9.46 3.21
C GLU A 141 -5.19 9.53 4.47
N VAL A 142 -5.40 8.61 5.43
CA VAL A 142 -4.80 8.68 6.76
C VAL A 142 -4.14 7.37 7.16
N ALA A 143 -2.94 7.48 7.72
CA ALA A 143 -2.24 6.42 8.43
C ALA A 143 -2.08 6.78 9.91
N TYR A 144 -1.94 5.74 10.74
CA TYR A 144 -1.82 5.90 12.19
C TYR A 144 -0.52 5.26 12.71
N ILE A 145 0.14 5.98 13.62
CA ILE A 145 1.37 5.51 14.27
C ILE A 145 1.13 5.45 15.78
N ARG A 146 1.46 4.32 16.37
CA ARG A 146 1.36 4.08 17.81
C ARG A 146 2.49 3.18 18.31
N SER A 147 2.92 3.43 19.54
CA SER A 147 3.86 2.59 20.28
C SER A 147 3.39 2.47 21.73
N HIS A 148 3.71 1.39 22.43
CA HIS A 148 3.49 1.30 23.87
C HIS A 148 4.67 1.85 24.69
N ILE A 149 5.80 2.16 24.03
CA ILE A 149 7.01 2.67 24.69
C ILE A 149 6.87 4.16 24.97
N THR A 150 7.04 4.57 26.21
CA THR A 150 6.84 5.95 26.68
C THR A 150 7.82 6.95 26.07
N ASN A 151 9.03 6.51 25.73
CA ASN A 151 10.07 7.37 25.15
C ASN A 151 9.96 7.56 23.63
N HIS A 152 9.07 6.79 22.97
CA HIS A 152 8.83 6.97 21.55
C HIS A 152 7.97 8.22 21.31
N LYS A 153 8.52 9.18 20.59
CA LYS A 153 7.84 10.45 20.32
C LYS A 153 8.21 11.01 18.96
N VAL A 154 7.33 11.83 18.40
CA VAL A 154 7.65 12.78 17.33
C VAL A 154 7.94 14.14 17.95
N THR A 155 8.81 14.92 17.32
CA THR A 155 9.26 16.24 17.81
C THR A 155 8.71 17.33 16.93
N ALA A 156 8.17 18.39 17.54
CA ALA A 156 7.63 19.56 16.83
C ALA A 156 8.67 20.17 15.88
N GLY A 157 8.23 20.54 14.69
CA GLY A 157 9.05 21.18 13.66
C GLY A 157 10.08 20.28 12.98
N GLN A 158 10.18 19.00 13.35
CA GLN A 158 11.05 18.03 12.68
C GLN A 158 10.36 17.43 11.46
N GLU A 159 11.04 17.36 10.33
CA GLU A 159 10.54 16.66 9.16
C GLU A 159 10.72 15.15 9.32
N TYR A 160 9.65 14.43 9.08
CA TYR A 160 9.58 12.98 8.91
C TYR A 160 9.20 12.66 7.48
N ARG A 161 9.58 11.49 7.01
CA ARG A 161 9.21 10.98 5.69
C ARG A 161 8.30 9.78 5.84
N TRP A 162 7.48 9.54 4.82
CA TRP A 162 6.63 8.36 4.78
C TRP A 162 6.62 7.72 3.40
N ILE A 163 6.34 6.42 3.40
CA ILE A 163 6.14 5.59 2.23
C ILE A 163 4.84 4.80 2.45
N ALA A 164 3.89 4.95 1.53
CA ALA A 164 2.67 4.15 1.49
C ALA A 164 2.81 3.10 0.39
N ILE A 165 2.52 1.84 0.69
CA ILE A 165 2.64 0.70 -0.23
C ILE A 165 1.32 -0.07 -0.22
N GLY A 166 0.68 -0.23 -1.37
CA GLY A 166 -0.56 -0.99 -1.56
C GLY A 166 -0.42 -2.07 -2.63
N GLY A 167 -1.42 -2.95 -2.73
CA GLY A 167 -1.44 -4.03 -3.71
C GLY A 167 -0.52 -5.21 -3.37
N ILE A 168 -0.17 -5.39 -2.07
CA ILE A 168 0.61 -6.53 -1.59
C ILE A 168 -0.29 -7.74 -1.29
N LEU A 169 -1.57 -7.52 -0.95
CA LEU A 169 -2.53 -8.54 -0.52
C LEU A 169 -3.67 -8.70 -1.51
#